data_79ec1bd321f611532b34c1ee06b38e7e
#
_entry.id   79ec1bd321f611532b34c1ee06b38e7e
#
_cell.length_a   1.000
_cell.length_b   1.000
_cell.length_c   1.000
_cell.angle_alpha   90.00
_cell.angle_beta   90.00
_cell.angle_gamma   90.00
#
_symmetry.space_group_name_H-M   'P 1'
#
loop_
_entity.id
_entity.type
_entity.pdbx_description
1 polymer ?
#
loop_
_entity_poly.entity_id
_entity_poly.type
_entity_poly.pdbx_seq_one_letter_code
_entity_poly.pdbx_strand_id
1 'polypeptide(L)'
;DIGYLPSEVYYYEGMKVKDLLKYSDSFFPGDHTQRIQELSEIMELELNRRISDLSYGNKKKVGIVQGLLHGPKLLFLDEPTAGLDPLMQRKFFDLIREENKRGVTVFFSSHILGEVQRLCNRVGIIREGKIAEVSDIRTLQQNNYKKVHVTAEGLAPEFFDLPGVTNIQAEDGTLHFFFKGDINAVVRKLSGVQVSDVTIEEPTLEEIFMHYYE
;
A
#
# COMPACT_ATOMS: atom_id res chain seq x y z
N ASP A 1 2.62 -11.24 -22.38
CA ASP A 1 3.01 -11.67 -21.02
C ASP A 1 3.01 -10.53 -19.97
N ILE A 2 2.72 -9.28 -20.35
CA ILE A 2 2.73 -8.09 -19.47
C ILE A 2 1.36 -7.46 -19.42
N GLY A 3 0.82 -7.26 -18.23
CA GLY A 3 -0.33 -6.42 -17.97
C GLY A 3 0.12 -5.04 -17.48
N TYR A 4 -0.65 -4.00 -17.83
CA TYR A 4 -0.35 -2.63 -17.41
C TYR A 4 -1.61 -1.86 -17.09
N LEU A 5 -1.63 -1.21 -15.96
CA LEU A 5 -2.64 -0.23 -15.58
C LEU A 5 -1.95 1.12 -15.33
N PRO A 6 -2.14 2.12 -16.18
CA PRO A 6 -1.63 3.47 -15.94
C PRO A 6 -2.42 4.19 -14.84
N SER A 7 -1.81 5.24 -14.27
CA SER A 7 -2.46 6.12 -13.29
C SER A 7 -3.72 6.77 -13.86
N GLU A 8 -3.64 7.23 -15.10
CA GLU A 8 -4.78 7.78 -15.84
C GLU A 8 -5.16 6.87 -17.02
N VAL A 9 -6.46 6.65 -17.17
CA VAL A 9 -7.01 5.77 -18.21
C VAL A 9 -7.82 6.58 -19.21
N TYR A 10 -7.51 6.42 -20.49
CA TYR A 10 -8.19 7.04 -21.61
C TYR A 10 -8.79 5.99 -22.53
N TYR A 11 -10.05 6.11 -22.86
CA TYR A 11 -10.78 5.12 -23.62
C TYR A 11 -11.58 5.76 -24.76
N TYR A 12 -12.01 4.92 -25.69
CA TYR A 12 -12.99 5.28 -26.71
C TYR A 12 -14.37 5.45 -26.07
N GLU A 13 -14.75 6.68 -25.80
CA GLU A 13 -15.93 7.01 -24.98
C GLU A 13 -17.25 6.49 -25.57
N GLY A 14 -17.37 6.37 -26.89
CA GLY A 14 -18.55 5.86 -27.58
C GLY A 14 -18.77 4.35 -27.43
N MET A 15 -17.76 3.59 -27.01
CA MET A 15 -17.86 2.13 -26.87
C MET A 15 -18.61 1.74 -25.59
N LYS A 16 -19.20 0.55 -25.59
CA LYS A 16 -19.63 -0.12 -24.36
C LYS A 16 -18.45 -0.83 -23.71
N VAL A 17 -18.51 -1.02 -22.39
CA VAL A 17 -17.47 -1.71 -21.61
C VAL A 17 -17.14 -3.08 -22.23
N LYS A 18 -18.15 -3.91 -22.53
CA LYS A 18 -17.95 -5.22 -23.14
C LYS A 18 -17.24 -5.17 -24.49
N ASP A 19 -17.55 -4.15 -25.30
CA ASP A 19 -16.97 -4.02 -26.64
C ASP A 19 -15.50 -3.59 -26.56
N LEU A 20 -15.17 -2.71 -25.59
CA LEU A 20 -13.80 -2.32 -25.29
C LEU A 20 -12.98 -3.51 -24.77
N LEU A 21 -13.52 -4.30 -23.83
CA LEU A 21 -12.82 -5.48 -23.30
C LEU A 21 -12.60 -6.53 -24.37
N LYS A 22 -13.59 -6.78 -25.22
CA LYS A 22 -13.45 -7.68 -26.38
C LYS A 22 -12.42 -7.16 -27.39
N TYR A 23 -12.39 -5.86 -27.62
CA TYR A 23 -11.38 -5.24 -28.48
C TYR A 23 -9.98 -5.43 -27.89
N SER A 24 -9.82 -5.21 -26.59
CA SER A 24 -8.55 -5.44 -25.89
C SER A 24 -8.12 -6.91 -25.93
N ASP A 25 -9.06 -7.84 -25.78
CA ASP A 25 -8.83 -9.28 -25.87
C ASP A 25 -8.29 -9.70 -27.25
N SER A 26 -8.75 -9.03 -28.32
CA SER A 26 -8.32 -9.35 -29.67
C SER A 26 -6.83 -9.18 -29.97
N PHE A 27 -6.08 -8.52 -29.09
CA PHE A 27 -4.62 -8.38 -29.20
C PHE A 27 -3.84 -9.55 -28.59
N PHE A 28 -4.53 -10.46 -27.91
CA PHE A 28 -3.91 -11.59 -27.23
C PHE A 28 -4.37 -12.92 -27.85
N PRO A 29 -3.50 -13.92 -27.95
CA PRO A 29 -3.88 -15.23 -28.46
C PRO A 29 -4.75 -15.96 -27.44
N GLY A 30 -5.82 -16.60 -27.91
CA GLY A 30 -6.73 -17.38 -27.07
C GLY A 30 -8.12 -16.76 -26.96
N ASP A 31 -8.96 -17.37 -26.14
CA ASP A 31 -10.28 -16.87 -25.77
C ASP A 31 -10.31 -16.62 -24.25
N HIS A 32 -10.41 -15.38 -23.87
CA HIS A 32 -10.43 -14.97 -22.46
C HIS A 32 -11.83 -14.52 -22.02
N THR A 33 -12.88 -14.89 -22.74
CA THR A 33 -14.26 -14.47 -22.46
C THR A 33 -14.67 -14.83 -21.03
N GLN A 34 -14.37 -16.05 -20.57
CA GLN A 34 -14.67 -16.47 -19.19
C GLN A 34 -13.91 -15.62 -18.17
N ARG A 35 -12.63 -15.36 -18.43
CA ARG A 35 -11.80 -14.54 -17.56
C ARG A 35 -12.28 -13.10 -17.46
N ILE A 36 -12.68 -12.52 -18.58
CA ILE A 36 -13.28 -11.18 -18.61
C ILE A 36 -14.55 -11.14 -17.76
N GLN A 37 -15.40 -12.17 -17.84
CA GLN A 37 -16.61 -12.24 -17.03
C GLN A 37 -16.28 -12.33 -15.54
N GLU A 38 -15.39 -13.23 -15.13
CA GLU A 38 -14.96 -13.40 -13.74
C GLU A 38 -14.40 -12.08 -13.16
N LEU A 39 -13.50 -11.43 -13.87
CA LEU A 39 -12.91 -10.16 -13.44
C LEU A 39 -13.93 -9.04 -13.37
N SER A 40 -14.86 -9.01 -14.33
CA SER A 40 -15.94 -8.01 -14.37
C SER A 40 -16.91 -8.16 -13.18
N GLU A 41 -17.21 -9.39 -12.79
CA GLU A 41 -18.03 -9.68 -11.60
C GLU A 41 -17.32 -9.24 -10.32
N ILE A 42 -16.02 -9.58 -10.16
CA ILE A 42 -15.21 -9.16 -9.01
C ILE A 42 -15.18 -7.63 -8.88
N MET A 43 -14.98 -6.94 -10.00
CA MET A 43 -14.88 -5.47 -10.06
C MET A 43 -16.24 -4.77 -10.17
N GLU A 44 -17.35 -5.52 -10.16
CA GLU A 44 -18.71 -4.98 -10.28
C GLU A 44 -18.90 -4.05 -11.50
N LEU A 45 -18.46 -4.52 -12.68
CA LEU A 45 -18.56 -3.75 -13.92
C LEU A 45 -19.90 -3.97 -14.63
N GLU A 46 -20.54 -2.87 -15.00
CA GLU A 46 -21.71 -2.87 -15.87
C GLU A 46 -21.31 -2.99 -17.35
N LEU A 47 -21.18 -4.21 -17.86
CA LEU A 47 -20.63 -4.50 -19.19
C LEU A 47 -21.39 -3.84 -20.35
N ASN A 48 -22.68 -3.55 -20.20
CA ASN A 48 -23.51 -2.94 -21.24
C ASN A 48 -23.51 -1.40 -21.23
N ARG A 49 -22.91 -0.78 -20.20
CA ARG A 49 -22.83 0.67 -20.06
C ARG A 49 -21.80 1.27 -21.02
N ARG A 50 -22.03 2.50 -21.48
CA ARG A 50 -21.06 3.24 -22.30
C ARG A 50 -19.93 3.77 -21.44
N ILE A 51 -18.73 3.81 -21.99
CA ILE A 51 -17.55 4.35 -21.31
C ILE A 51 -17.73 5.83 -20.92
N SER A 52 -18.38 6.63 -21.79
CA SER A 52 -18.73 8.03 -21.50
C SER A 52 -19.53 8.21 -20.20
N ASP A 53 -20.35 7.22 -19.85
CA ASP A 53 -21.27 7.29 -18.73
C ASP A 53 -20.66 6.77 -17.41
N LEU A 54 -19.40 6.34 -17.46
CA LEU A 54 -18.67 5.83 -16.30
C LEU A 54 -18.03 6.94 -15.49
N SER A 55 -18.11 6.83 -14.17
CA SER A 55 -17.27 7.62 -13.26
C SER A 55 -15.80 7.27 -13.44
N TYR A 56 -14.90 8.14 -12.96
CA TYR A 56 -13.47 7.90 -12.96
C TYR A 56 -13.10 6.54 -12.34
N GLY A 57 -13.66 6.21 -11.16
CA GLY A 57 -13.43 4.93 -10.49
C GLY A 57 -13.92 3.73 -11.32
N ASN A 58 -15.05 3.84 -12.02
CA ASN A 58 -15.52 2.78 -12.90
C ASN A 58 -14.65 2.64 -14.17
N LYS A 59 -14.12 3.72 -14.70
CA LYS A 59 -13.11 3.67 -15.79
C LYS A 59 -11.82 2.96 -15.28
N LYS A 60 -11.41 3.21 -14.05
CA LYS A 60 -10.27 2.53 -13.42
C LYS A 60 -10.48 1.02 -13.30
N LYS A 61 -11.69 0.59 -12.88
CA LYS A 61 -12.07 -0.83 -12.85
C LYS A 61 -11.95 -1.50 -14.22
N VAL A 62 -12.36 -0.82 -15.30
CA VAL A 62 -12.18 -1.32 -16.68
C VAL A 62 -10.70 -1.55 -16.96
N GLY A 63 -9.82 -0.61 -16.58
CA GLY A 63 -8.37 -0.75 -16.77
C GLY A 63 -7.78 -1.92 -15.99
N ILE A 64 -8.27 -2.17 -14.79
CA ILE A 64 -7.86 -3.34 -13.98
C ILE A 64 -8.19 -4.63 -14.73
N VAL A 65 -9.41 -4.74 -15.25
CA VAL A 65 -9.83 -5.92 -16.04
C VAL A 65 -8.98 -6.06 -17.31
N GLN A 66 -8.74 -4.96 -18.04
CA GLN A 66 -7.87 -4.97 -19.22
C GLN A 66 -6.45 -5.44 -18.94
N GLY A 67 -5.86 -4.99 -17.82
CA GLY A 67 -4.50 -5.40 -17.42
C GLY A 67 -4.38 -6.88 -17.06
N LEU A 68 -5.50 -7.52 -16.66
CA LEU A 68 -5.52 -8.89 -16.16
C LEU A 68 -6.16 -9.93 -17.09
N LEU A 69 -6.93 -9.51 -18.08
CA LEU A 69 -7.79 -10.42 -18.87
C LEU A 69 -7.01 -11.54 -19.57
N HIS A 70 -5.80 -11.26 -20.03
CA HIS A 70 -4.96 -12.21 -20.80
C HIS A 70 -4.04 -13.07 -19.93
N GLY A 71 -4.17 -13.00 -18.58
CA GLY A 71 -3.34 -13.79 -17.66
C GLY A 71 -1.85 -13.43 -17.70
N PRO A 72 -1.46 -12.17 -17.46
CA PRO A 72 -0.06 -11.75 -17.57
C PRO A 72 0.83 -12.46 -16.54
N LYS A 73 2.11 -12.64 -16.88
CA LYS A 73 3.15 -13.10 -15.93
C LYS A 73 3.73 -11.96 -15.08
N LEU A 74 3.68 -10.75 -15.62
CA LEU A 74 4.15 -9.52 -14.99
C LEU A 74 3.06 -8.44 -15.11
N LEU A 75 2.71 -7.83 -14.00
CA LEU A 75 1.68 -6.80 -13.91
C LEU A 75 2.28 -5.51 -13.37
N PHE A 76 2.22 -4.43 -14.14
CA PHE A 76 2.56 -3.09 -13.72
C PHE A 76 1.28 -2.33 -13.35
N LEU A 77 1.26 -1.77 -12.15
CA LEU A 77 0.13 -1.04 -11.60
C LEU A 77 0.59 0.34 -11.12
N ASP A 78 0.15 1.38 -11.80
CA ASP A 78 0.48 2.76 -11.45
C ASP A 78 -0.74 3.44 -10.80
N GLU A 79 -0.63 3.74 -9.50
CA GLU A 79 -1.70 4.30 -8.66
C GLU A 79 -3.07 3.60 -8.88
N PRO A 80 -3.14 2.26 -8.75
CA PRO A 80 -4.30 1.50 -9.22
C PRO A 80 -5.57 1.72 -8.40
N THR A 81 -5.45 2.22 -7.19
CA THR A 81 -6.57 2.43 -6.26
C THR A 81 -7.19 3.81 -6.35
N ALA A 82 -6.55 4.72 -7.10
CA ALA A 82 -7.04 6.09 -7.27
C ALA A 82 -8.49 6.09 -7.81
N GLY A 83 -9.39 6.77 -7.07
CA GLY A 83 -10.81 6.87 -7.41
C GLY A 83 -11.67 5.65 -7.10
N LEU A 84 -11.12 4.59 -6.51
CA LEU A 84 -11.88 3.46 -5.99
C LEU A 84 -12.37 3.77 -4.56
N ASP A 85 -13.60 3.39 -4.27
CA ASP A 85 -14.12 3.42 -2.90
C ASP A 85 -13.44 2.34 -2.02
N PRO A 86 -13.49 2.45 -0.68
CA PRO A 86 -12.77 1.54 0.22
C PRO A 86 -13.16 0.07 0.06
N LEU A 87 -14.42 -0.24 -0.29
CA LEU A 87 -14.86 -1.62 -0.49
C LEU A 87 -14.23 -2.20 -1.76
N MET A 88 -14.20 -1.40 -2.82
CA MET A 88 -13.61 -1.79 -4.10
C MET A 88 -12.07 -1.90 -4.01
N GLN A 89 -11.42 -1.02 -3.25
CA GLN A 89 -9.99 -1.16 -2.96
C GLN A 89 -9.69 -2.50 -2.28
N ARG A 90 -10.51 -2.92 -1.31
CA ARG A 90 -10.35 -4.22 -0.66
C ARG A 90 -10.47 -5.38 -1.66
N LYS A 91 -11.49 -5.37 -2.52
CA LYS A 91 -11.67 -6.40 -3.57
C LYS A 91 -10.49 -6.43 -4.54
N PHE A 92 -9.99 -5.26 -4.92
CA PHE A 92 -8.79 -5.13 -5.75
C PHE A 92 -7.55 -5.76 -5.07
N PHE A 93 -7.30 -5.46 -3.80
CA PHE A 93 -6.17 -6.06 -3.09
C PHE A 93 -6.29 -7.59 -2.98
N ASP A 94 -7.49 -8.09 -2.73
CA ASP A 94 -7.72 -9.54 -2.68
C ASP A 94 -7.49 -10.18 -4.05
N LEU A 95 -7.96 -9.55 -5.13
CA LEU A 95 -7.70 -9.97 -6.50
C LEU A 95 -6.18 -10.03 -6.80
N ILE A 96 -5.44 -8.98 -6.50
CA ILE A 96 -3.99 -8.92 -6.75
C ILE A 96 -3.22 -9.98 -5.93
N ARG A 97 -3.64 -10.26 -4.69
CA ARG A 97 -3.04 -11.34 -3.90
C ARG A 97 -3.29 -12.71 -4.53
N GLU A 98 -4.50 -12.95 -5.06
CA GLU A 98 -4.81 -14.21 -5.74
C GLU A 98 -4.00 -14.35 -7.03
N GLU A 99 -3.84 -13.30 -7.82
CA GLU A 99 -2.99 -13.33 -9.02
C GLU A 99 -1.52 -13.60 -8.64
N ASN A 100 -1.02 -12.98 -7.57
CA ASN A 100 0.34 -13.23 -7.10
C ASN A 100 0.53 -14.68 -6.63
N LYS A 101 -0.46 -15.28 -5.92
CA LYS A 101 -0.44 -16.71 -5.56
C LYS A 101 -0.42 -17.63 -6.79
N ARG A 102 -1.01 -17.21 -7.90
CA ARG A 102 -0.96 -17.92 -9.19
C ARG A 102 0.37 -17.76 -9.93
N GLY A 103 1.31 -16.99 -9.36
CA GLY A 103 2.66 -16.79 -9.90
C GLY A 103 2.85 -15.49 -10.69
N VAL A 104 1.86 -14.60 -10.71
CA VAL A 104 2.02 -13.28 -11.34
C VAL A 104 2.96 -12.42 -10.51
N THR A 105 4.01 -11.89 -11.13
CA THR A 105 4.85 -10.86 -10.50
C THR A 105 4.15 -9.52 -10.61
N VAL A 106 4.00 -8.82 -9.48
CA VAL A 106 3.31 -7.52 -9.45
C VAL A 106 4.30 -6.42 -9.11
N PHE A 107 4.36 -5.40 -9.96
CA PHE A 107 5.06 -4.16 -9.71
C PHE A 107 4.02 -3.05 -9.49
N PHE A 108 4.02 -2.47 -8.29
CA PHE A 108 2.98 -1.58 -7.82
C PHE A 108 3.59 -0.24 -7.41
N SER A 109 3.08 0.86 -7.94
CA SER A 109 3.40 2.21 -7.45
C SER A 109 2.23 2.78 -6.66
N SER A 110 2.51 3.42 -5.54
CA SER A 110 1.52 4.17 -4.75
C SER A 110 2.22 5.22 -3.89
N HIS A 111 1.55 6.34 -3.67
CA HIS A 111 1.92 7.33 -2.66
C HIS A 111 1.26 7.04 -1.29
N ILE A 112 0.38 6.03 -1.22
CA ILE A 112 -0.31 5.61 0.01
C ILE A 112 0.46 4.45 0.62
N LEU A 113 1.33 4.75 1.59
CA LEU A 113 2.25 3.78 2.19
C LEU A 113 1.54 2.62 2.90
N GLY A 114 0.33 2.86 3.43
CA GLY A 114 -0.52 1.80 4.00
C GLY A 114 -0.93 0.73 2.98
N GLU A 115 -1.11 1.09 1.71
CA GLU A 115 -1.39 0.13 0.62
C GLU A 115 -0.15 -0.70 0.30
N VAL A 116 1.01 -0.05 0.19
CA VAL A 116 2.30 -0.70 -0.04
C VAL A 116 2.58 -1.72 1.07
N GLN A 117 2.38 -1.33 2.33
CA GLN A 117 2.57 -2.19 3.49
C GLN A 117 1.64 -3.42 3.47
N ARG A 118 0.42 -3.26 2.97
CA ARG A 118 -0.59 -4.35 2.92
C ARG A 118 -0.39 -5.31 1.76
N LEU A 119 0.16 -4.85 0.64
CA LEU A 119 0.20 -5.60 -0.61
C LEU A 119 1.60 -6.10 -0.98
N CYS A 120 2.65 -5.33 -0.70
CA CYS A 120 3.99 -5.59 -1.18
C CYS A 120 4.83 -6.40 -0.18
N ASN A 121 5.76 -7.20 -0.68
CA ASN A 121 6.80 -7.87 0.11
C ASN A 121 8.05 -7.02 0.20
N ARG A 122 8.39 -6.33 -0.90
CA ARG A 122 9.56 -5.47 -1.05
C ARG A 122 9.13 -4.07 -1.47
N VAL A 123 9.91 -3.08 -1.09
CA VAL A 123 9.69 -1.69 -1.47
C VAL A 123 10.98 -1.07 -1.98
N GLY A 124 10.86 -0.25 -3.02
CA GLY A 124 11.91 0.65 -3.48
C GLY A 124 11.52 2.09 -3.15
N ILE A 125 12.35 2.78 -2.40
CA ILE A 125 12.16 4.19 -2.06
C ILE A 125 12.90 5.04 -3.10
N ILE A 126 12.17 5.97 -3.74
CA ILE A 126 12.74 6.89 -4.73
C ILE A 126 12.81 8.28 -4.12
N ARG A 127 13.98 8.90 -4.18
CA ARG A 127 14.20 10.28 -3.76
C ARG A 127 15.00 11.01 -4.84
N GLU A 128 14.57 12.19 -5.24
CA GLU A 128 15.26 13.03 -6.26
C GLU A 128 15.60 12.28 -7.56
N GLY A 129 14.68 11.40 -8.01
CA GLY A 129 14.85 10.61 -9.23
C GLY A 129 15.85 9.46 -9.12
N LYS A 130 16.31 9.12 -7.91
CA LYS A 130 17.23 8.00 -7.64
C LYS A 130 16.59 7.01 -6.67
N ILE A 131 16.95 5.74 -6.81
CA ILE A 131 16.59 4.72 -5.82
C ILE A 131 17.47 4.95 -4.59
N ALA A 132 16.85 5.36 -3.48
CA ALA A 132 17.52 5.58 -2.21
C ALA A 132 17.70 4.27 -1.43
N GLU A 133 16.70 3.39 -1.48
CA GLU A 133 16.71 2.12 -0.74
C GLU A 133 15.86 1.08 -1.49
N VAL A 134 16.26 -0.19 -1.44
CA VAL A 134 15.43 -1.33 -1.85
C VAL A 134 15.50 -2.38 -0.75
N SER A 135 14.39 -2.65 -0.09
CA SER A 135 14.38 -3.54 1.07
C SER A 135 13.09 -4.36 1.18
N ASP A 136 13.15 -5.44 1.92
CA ASP A 136 11.94 -6.13 2.37
C ASP A 136 11.21 -5.28 3.41
N ILE A 137 9.90 -5.17 3.30
CA ILE A 137 9.08 -4.39 4.22
C ILE A 137 9.27 -4.86 5.66
N ARG A 138 9.34 -6.18 5.88
CA ARG A 138 9.60 -6.74 7.22
C ARG A 138 10.95 -6.30 7.78
N THR A 139 11.98 -6.28 6.94
CA THR A 139 13.32 -5.84 7.34
C THR A 139 13.33 -4.35 7.71
N LEU A 140 12.63 -3.52 6.93
CA LEU A 140 12.47 -2.10 7.24
C LEU A 140 11.79 -1.89 8.59
N GLN A 141 10.74 -2.65 8.88
CA GLN A 141 10.00 -2.55 10.15
C GLN A 141 10.80 -3.11 11.34
N GLN A 142 11.54 -4.21 11.15
CA GLN A 142 12.28 -4.86 12.24
C GLN A 142 13.61 -4.17 12.57
N ASN A 143 14.21 -3.50 11.59
CA ASN A 143 15.61 -3.11 11.72
C ASN A 143 15.85 -1.86 12.55
N ASN A 144 14.86 -1.06 12.95
CA ASN A 144 15.35 0.21 13.44
C ASN A 144 14.65 0.84 14.63
N TYR A 145 13.37 0.91 14.70
CA TYR A 145 12.77 1.73 15.74
C TYR A 145 11.55 1.05 16.33
N LYS A 146 11.39 1.21 17.64
CA LYS A 146 10.09 1.00 18.30
C LYS A 146 9.50 2.38 18.57
N LYS A 147 8.24 2.54 18.26
CA LYS A 147 7.46 3.71 18.67
C LYS A 147 6.98 3.46 20.09
N VAL A 148 7.32 4.36 20.99
CA VAL A 148 7.01 4.24 22.40
C VAL A 148 6.13 5.40 22.82
N HIS A 149 5.03 5.08 23.48
CA HIS A 149 4.12 6.03 24.10
C HIS A 149 4.06 5.71 25.58
N VAL A 150 4.32 6.70 26.42
CA VAL A 150 4.31 6.55 27.87
C VAL A 150 3.51 7.65 28.51
N THR A 151 2.47 7.28 29.24
CA THR A 151 1.68 8.21 30.05
C THR A 151 2.03 8.01 31.50
N ALA A 152 2.57 9.04 32.15
CA ALA A 152 2.88 9.02 33.56
C ALA A 152 2.87 10.46 34.13
N GLU A 153 2.47 10.61 35.38
CA GLU A 153 2.42 11.92 36.05
C GLU A 153 3.83 12.49 36.27
N GLY A 154 4.05 13.72 35.82
CA GLY A 154 5.31 14.44 36.01
C GLY A 154 6.48 13.92 35.15
N LEU A 155 6.23 13.14 34.11
CA LEU A 155 7.27 12.60 33.24
C LEU A 155 7.73 13.67 32.25
N ALA A 156 9.00 14.06 32.34
CA ALA A 156 9.60 15.03 31.41
C ALA A 156 10.42 14.31 30.30
N PRO A 157 10.59 14.93 29.11
CA PRO A 157 11.35 14.34 27.99
C PRO A 157 12.76 13.88 28.38
N GLU A 158 13.43 14.63 29.26
CA GLU A 158 14.78 14.37 29.73
C GLU A 158 14.89 13.04 30.52
N PHE A 159 13.76 12.52 30.99
CA PHE A 159 13.74 11.21 31.63
C PHE A 159 14.23 10.10 30.69
N PHE A 160 13.96 10.21 29.39
CA PHE A 160 14.41 9.27 28.39
C PHE A 160 15.70 9.72 27.68
N ASP A 161 16.64 10.35 28.40
CA ASP A 161 18.00 10.51 27.88
C ASP A 161 18.68 9.13 27.84
N LEU A 162 18.37 8.38 26.77
CA LEU A 162 18.91 7.06 26.45
C LEU A 162 19.48 7.07 25.03
N PRO A 163 20.66 6.44 24.82
CA PRO A 163 21.17 6.24 23.47
C PRO A 163 20.14 5.50 22.60
N GLY A 164 19.81 6.06 21.46
CA GLY A 164 18.84 5.49 20.53
C GLY A 164 17.41 6.06 20.64
N VAL A 165 17.14 6.96 21.59
CA VAL A 165 15.91 7.75 21.62
C VAL A 165 16.03 8.89 20.61
N THR A 166 15.00 9.06 19.77
CA THR A 166 14.88 10.13 18.78
C THR A 166 13.45 10.67 18.75
N ASN A 167 13.29 11.92 18.31
CA ASN A 167 11.98 12.58 18.09
C ASN A 167 11.06 12.51 19.33
N ILE A 168 11.61 12.80 20.51
CA ILE A 168 10.82 12.82 21.73
C ILE A 168 9.92 14.05 21.77
N GLN A 169 8.63 13.82 21.99
CA GLN A 169 7.59 14.84 22.09
C GLN A 169 6.74 14.59 23.32
N ALA A 170 6.28 15.65 23.95
CA ALA A 170 5.37 15.59 25.08
C ALA A 170 4.04 16.23 24.67
N GLU A 171 2.96 15.47 24.75
CA GLU A 171 1.61 15.92 24.42
C GLU A 171 0.61 15.34 25.44
N ASP A 172 -0.19 16.19 26.05
CA ASP A 172 -1.25 15.82 27.00
C ASP A 172 -0.82 14.83 28.11
N GLY A 173 0.38 15.00 28.64
CA GLY A 173 0.91 14.13 29.72
C GLY A 173 1.44 12.78 29.22
N THR A 174 1.52 12.58 27.90
CA THR A 174 2.10 11.41 27.26
C THR A 174 3.39 11.80 26.56
N LEU A 175 4.44 11.02 26.73
CA LEU A 175 5.67 11.11 25.94
C LEU A 175 5.59 10.14 24.75
N HIS A 176 5.89 10.66 23.57
CA HIS A 176 5.99 9.94 22.33
C HIS A 176 7.43 10.01 21.82
N PHE A 177 8.03 8.87 21.50
CA PHE A 177 9.40 8.86 20.95
C PHE A 177 9.66 7.59 20.13
N PHE A 178 10.67 7.65 19.29
CA PHE A 178 11.21 6.46 18.64
C PHE A 178 12.45 5.99 19.42
N PHE A 179 12.58 4.68 19.57
CA PHE A 179 13.71 4.05 20.23
C PHE A 179 14.37 2.98 19.38
N LYS A 180 15.67 3.13 19.16
CA LYS A 180 16.52 2.15 18.48
C LYS A 180 17.46 1.50 19.48
N GLY A 181 17.21 0.24 19.80
CA GLY A 181 18.07 -0.49 20.74
C GLY A 181 17.35 -1.64 21.45
N ASP A 182 17.97 -2.14 22.53
CA ASP A 182 17.34 -3.15 23.37
C ASP A 182 16.19 -2.52 24.18
N ILE A 183 14.97 -2.89 23.84
CA ILE A 183 13.75 -2.36 24.47
C ILE A 183 13.74 -2.54 26.00
N ASN A 184 14.51 -3.51 26.52
CA ASN A 184 14.66 -3.68 27.95
C ASN A 184 15.29 -2.45 28.63
N ALA A 185 16.02 -1.60 27.92
CA ALA A 185 16.54 -0.35 28.46
C ALA A 185 15.39 0.61 28.81
N VAL A 186 14.40 0.72 27.93
CA VAL A 186 13.17 1.51 28.16
C VAL A 186 12.38 0.91 29.32
N VAL A 187 12.14 -0.40 29.31
CA VAL A 187 11.38 -1.10 30.35
C VAL A 187 12.03 -0.93 31.71
N ARG A 188 13.36 -1.09 31.82
CA ARG A 188 14.11 -0.84 33.09
C ARG A 188 13.98 0.61 33.58
N LYS A 189 14.02 1.57 32.64
CA LYS A 189 13.85 2.98 33.01
C LYS A 189 12.45 3.24 33.57
N LEU A 190 11.42 2.63 32.99
CA LEU A 190 10.02 2.73 33.41
C LEU A 190 9.76 2.06 34.79
N SER A 191 10.55 1.07 35.19
CA SER A 191 10.35 0.36 36.45
C SER A 191 10.48 1.25 37.68
N GLY A 192 11.10 2.44 37.58
CA GLY A 192 11.24 3.42 38.63
C GLY A 192 10.14 4.50 38.69
N VAL A 193 9.12 4.41 37.81
CA VAL A 193 8.06 5.41 37.66
C VAL A 193 6.68 4.74 37.74
N GLN A 194 5.72 5.42 38.31
CA GLN A 194 4.33 4.98 38.26
C GLN A 194 3.74 5.32 36.90
N VAL A 195 3.74 4.34 36.00
CA VAL A 195 3.21 4.45 34.62
C VAL A 195 1.72 4.23 34.65
N SER A 196 0.96 5.12 34.01
CA SER A 196 -0.50 4.98 33.84
C SER A 196 -0.82 4.15 32.59
N ASP A 197 -0.06 4.36 31.51
CA ASP A 197 -0.17 3.58 30.28
C ASP A 197 1.16 3.53 29.53
N VAL A 198 1.42 2.42 28.84
CA VAL A 198 2.58 2.27 27.96
C VAL A 198 2.22 1.44 26.73
N THR A 199 2.52 2.00 25.57
CA THR A 199 2.40 1.29 24.30
C THR A 199 3.76 1.25 23.63
N ILE A 200 4.16 0.06 23.20
CA ILE A 200 5.40 -0.17 22.43
C ILE A 200 4.98 -0.90 21.14
N GLU A 201 5.11 -0.23 20.03
CA GLU A 201 4.67 -0.75 18.73
C GLU A 201 5.75 -0.61 17.66
N GLU A 202 5.56 -1.29 16.55
CA GLU A 202 6.41 -1.10 15.39
C GLU A 202 5.97 0.14 14.63
N PRO A 203 6.91 0.96 14.13
CA PRO A 203 6.56 2.13 13.35
C PRO A 203 5.85 1.71 12.05
N THR A 204 4.96 2.55 11.59
CA THR A 204 4.34 2.42 10.27
C THR A 204 5.39 2.64 9.18
N LEU A 205 5.11 2.14 7.98
CA LEU A 205 5.98 2.39 6.83
C LEU A 205 6.08 3.90 6.53
N GLU A 206 5.04 4.66 6.83
CA GLU A 206 5.00 6.11 6.67
C GLU A 206 6.00 6.82 7.60
N GLU A 207 6.04 6.43 8.86
CA GLU A 207 6.99 6.97 9.84
C GLU A 207 8.44 6.61 9.47
N ILE A 208 8.67 5.39 8.98
CA ILE A 208 9.98 4.98 8.45
C ILE A 208 10.34 5.82 7.23
N PHE A 209 9.39 6.02 6.31
CA PHE A 209 9.60 6.78 5.09
C PHE A 209 9.95 8.25 5.39
N MET A 210 9.23 8.89 6.32
CA MET A 210 9.53 10.28 6.72
C MET A 210 10.97 10.43 7.20
N HIS A 211 11.51 9.44 7.92
CA HIS A 211 12.91 9.46 8.39
C HIS A 211 13.94 9.44 7.23
N TYR A 212 13.59 8.94 6.04
CA TYR A 212 14.46 9.02 4.85
C TYR A 212 14.42 10.40 4.17
N TYR A 213 13.48 11.27 4.55
CA TYR A 213 13.32 12.61 3.99
C TYR A 213 13.84 13.73 4.89
N GLU A 214 14.05 13.45 6.18
CA GLU A 214 14.76 14.32 7.12
C GLU A 214 16.28 14.14 6.98
#